data_014cfaaba426b7dde05e48730d9cdaad
#
_entry.id   014cfaaba426b7dde05e48730d9cdaad
#
_cell.length_a   1.000
_cell.length_b   1.000
_cell.length_c   1.000
_cell.angle_alpha   90.00
_cell.angle_beta   90.00
_cell.angle_gamma   90.00
#
_symmetry.space_group_name_H-M   'P 1'
#
loop_
_entity.id
_entity.type
_entity.pdbx_description
1 polymer ?
#
loop_
_entity_poly.entity_id
_entity_poly.type
_entity_poly.pdbx_seq_one_letter_code
_entity_poly.pdbx_strand_id
1 'polypeptide(L)'
;MKLKEEFDVEISSESGTVTRRLAIVPKITPVKYEQEKAEENLVMTFPNLIIREIICFQVVIIVLSIISLFFNAPLEELANPQNTPNPAKAPWYFLGLQELLHTFPPVVAGVLIPLLVVIALIIIPYFDINITRAGLWNKNPKKTLIVFSSVIFVFLIVLFLFDAFSILIPTVLFYILAVLPYFIKKKNVFINSIARLSLAAWIMTWFVSVTVILIIIGTYFRGPGWSWVWPW
;
A
#
# COMPACT_ATOMS: atom_id res chain seq x y z
N MET A 1 0.58 6.02 -37.04
CA MET A 1 1.78 5.22 -37.36
C MET A 1 1.47 4.47 -38.65
N LYS A 2 2.03 4.88 -39.80
CA LYS A 2 1.79 4.25 -41.09
C LYS A 2 2.72 3.05 -41.19
N LEU A 3 2.15 1.86 -41.21
CA LEU A 3 2.85 0.61 -41.55
C LEU A 3 3.24 0.72 -43.04
N LYS A 4 4.52 0.76 -43.33
CA LYS A 4 5.04 0.50 -44.67
C LYS A 4 5.00 -1.01 -44.85
N GLU A 5 4.07 -1.49 -45.67
CA GLU A 5 4.07 -2.87 -46.10
C GLU A 5 5.21 -3.03 -47.13
N GLU A 6 6.23 -3.77 -46.79
CA GLU A 6 7.35 -4.13 -47.65
C GLU A 6 7.06 -5.54 -48.20
N PHE A 7 6.83 -5.61 -49.53
CA PHE A 7 6.54 -6.88 -50.21
C PHE A 7 7.80 -7.38 -50.91
N ASP A 8 8.22 -8.59 -50.62
CA ASP A 8 9.27 -9.28 -51.38
C ASP A 8 8.62 -10.11 -52.52
N VAL A 9 9.03 -9.85 -53.76
CA VAL A 9 8.54 -10.58 -54.93
C VAL A 9 9.65 -11.58 -55.38
N GLU A 10 9.43 -12.88 -55.14
CA GLU A 10 10.29 -13.92 -55.73
C GLU A 10 9.78 -14.29 -57.11
N ILE A 11 10.66 -14.07 -58.10
CA ILE A 11 10.39 -14.49 -59.47
C ILE A 11 11.11 -15.79 -59.75
N SER A 12 10.42 -16.92 -59.77
CA SER A 12 11.01 -18.16 -60.24
C SER A 12 10.85 -18.30 -61.78
N SER A 13 11.94 -18.39 -62.51
CA SER A 13 11.96 -18.60 -63.96
C SER A 13 12.16 -20.08 -64.26
N GLU A 14 11.09 -20.87 -64.39
CA GLU A 14 11.14 -22.15 -65.07
C GLU A 14 10.37 -22.05 -66.41
N SER A 15 11.08 -22.44 -67.50
CA SER A 15 10.60 -22.40 -68.86
C SER A 15 9.57 -23.51 -69.12
N GLY A 16 8.33 -23.11 -69.21
CA GLY A 16 7.22 -23.95 -69.64
C GLY A 16 5.90 -23.18 -69.51
N THR A 17 5.03 -23.25 -70.51
CA THR A 17 3.76 -22.54 -70.56
C THR A 17 3.01 -22.48 -69.23
N VAL A 18 3.33 -21.49 -68.44
CA VAL A 18 2.80 -21.37 -67.09
C VAL A 18 2.02 -20.08 -67.00
N THR A 19 0.73 -20.20 -66.73
CA THR A 19 -0.07 -19.16 -66.14
C THR A 19 0.65 -18.68 -64.86
N ARG A 20 1.31 -17.51 -64.91
CA ARG A 20 1.99 -16.91 -63.75
C ARG A 20 0.96 -16.67 -62.67
N ARG A 21 0.98 -17.44 -61.62
CA ARG A 21 0.29 -17.15 -60.35
C ARG A 21 1.22 -16.29 -59.52
N LEU A 22 0.98 -14.99 -59.48
CA LEU A 22 1.62 -14.08 -58.53
C LEU A 22 0.94 -14.30 -57.15
N ALA A 23 1.58 -15.01 -56.27
CA ALA A 23 1.20 -15.07 -54.86
C ALA A 23 1.92 -13.95 -54.15
N ILE A 24 1.20 -12.89 -53.81
CA ILE A 24 1.70 -11.85 -52.89
C ILE A 24 1.57 -12.43 -51.48
N VAL A 25 2.62 -13.00 -50.97
CA VAL A 25 2.69 -13.42 -49.58
C VAL A 25 3.18 -12.21 -48.76
N PRO A 26 2.37 -11.64 -47.93
CA PRO A 26 2.87 -10.59 -47.05
C PRO A 26 4.00 -11.18 -46.17
N LYS A 27 5.15 -10.52 -46.16
CA LYS A 27 6.25 -10.89 -45.27
C LYS A 27 5.73 -10.79 -43.85
N ILE A 28 5.34 -11.91 -43.29
CA ILE A 28 5.02 -12.00 -41.89
C ILE A 28 6.36 -11.78 -41.16
N THR A 29 6.70 -10.54 -40.87
CA THR A 29 7.72 -10.27 -39.86
C THR A 29 7.29 -11.08 -38.64
N PRO A 30 8.11 -12.07 -38.21
CA PRO A 30 7.77 -12.74 -36.98
C PRO A 30 7.58 -11.62 -35.96
N VAL A 31 6.38 -11.52 -35.37
CA VAL A 31 6.16 -10.65 -34.25
C VAL A 31 7.25 -11.06 -33.28
N LYS A 32 8.32 -10.26 -33.21
CA LYS A 32 9.25 -10.34 -32.12
C LYS A 32 8.37 -10.09 -30.94
N TYR A 33 7.89 -11.17 -30.32
CA TYR A 33 7.58 -11.07 -28.92
C TYR A 33 8.90 -10.59 -28.35
N GLU A 34 9.04 -9.27 -28.13
CA GLU A 34 9.83 -8.81 -27.04
C GLU A 34 9.18 -9.52 -25.85
N GLN A 35 9.65 -10.74 -25.61
CA GLN A 35 9.79 -11.17 -24.26
C GLN A 35 10.49 -9.98 -23.63
N GLU A 36 9.71 -9.04 -23.03
CA GLU A 36 10.24 -8.30 -21.93
C GLU A 36 11.00 -9.37 -21.18
N LYS A 37 12.31 -9.32 -21.30
CA LYS A 37 13.21 -9.93 -20.37
C LYS A 37 13.01 -9.11 -19.09
N ALA A 38 11.85 -9.29 -18.47
CA ALA A 38 11.84 -9.47 -17.07
C ALA A 38 12.79 -10.65 -16.88
N GLU A 39 14.05 -10.35 -16.69
CA GLU A 39 14.96 -11.19 -15.94
C GLU A 39 14.38 -11.17 -14.51
N GLU A 40 13.15 -11.63 -14.38
CA GLU A 40 12.66 -12.21 -13.17
C GLU A 40 13.61 -13.38 -12.98
N ASN A 41 14.55 -13.19 -12.07
CA ASN A 41 15.31 -14.27 -11.50
C ASN A 41 14.30 -15.19 -10.84
N LEU A 42 13.67 -16.05 -11.67
CA LEU A 42 12.73 -17.05 -11.21
C LEU A 42 13.53 -18.00 -10.33
N VAL A 43 13.38 -17.82 -9.04
CA VAL A 43 13.99 -18.68 -8.05
C VAL A 43 12.98 -19.76 -7.70
N MET A 44 13.42 -21.04 -7.73
CA MET A 44 12.56 -22.15 -7.34
C MET A 44 12.00 -21.92 -5.93
N THR A 45 10.69 -22.07 -5.79
CA THR A 45 9.99 -21.92 -4.50
C THR A 45 10.56 -22.89 -3.46
N PHE A 46 10.78 -24.14 -3.85
CA PHE A 46 11.45 -25.12 -3.03
C PHE A 46 12.86 -25.39 -3.61
N PRO A 47 13.95 -25.38 -2.80
CA PRO A 47 14.00 -25.11 -1.34
C PRO A 47 14.16 -23.62 -0.98
N ASN A 48 14.42 -22.75 -1.94
CA ASN A 48 14.94 -21.40 -1.68
C ASN A 48 13.97 -20.50 -0.89
N LEU A 49 12.69 -20.44 -1.25
CA LEU A 49 11.71 -19.63 -0.55
C LEU A 49 11.43 -20.19 0.83
N ILE A 50 11.19 -21.51 0.91
CA ILE A 50 10.87 -22.19 2.17
C ILE A 50 11.97 -22.03 3.21
N ILE A 51 13.24 -22.16 2.81
CA ILE A 51 14.36 -21.96 3.74
C ILE A 51 14.38 -20.53 4.28
N ARG A 52 14.13 -19.52 3.44
CA ARG A 52 14.08 -18.11 3.87
C ARG A 52 12.91 -17.86 4.82
N GLU A 53 11.75 -18.44 4.54
CA GLU A 53 10.57 -18.33 5.43
C GLU A 53 10.83 -18.97 6.78
N ILE A 54 11.42 -20.19 6.82
CA ILE A 54 11.77 -20.88 8.07
C ILE A 54 12.77 -20.04 8.88
N ILE A 55 13.82 -19.51 8.25
CA ILE A 55 14.82 -18.66 8.94
C ILE A 55 14.13 -17.40 9.49
N CYS A 56 13.29 -16.73 8.70
CA CYS A 56 12.56 -15.55 9.13
C CYS A 56 11.64 -15.87 10.33
N PHE A 57 10.90 -16.97 10.28
CA PHE A 57 10.04 -17.42 11.35
C PHE A 57 10.84 -17.74 12.64
N GLN A 58 11.97 -18.43 12.53
CA GLN A 58 12.84 -18.71 13.67
C GLN A 58 13.40 -17.43 14.30
N VAL A 59 13.83 -16.46 13.48
CA VAL A 59 14.30 -15.17 13.99
C VAL A 59 13.20 -14.46 14.77
N VAL A 60 11.97 -14.44 14.25
CA VAL A 60 10.83 -13.84 14.95
C VAL A 60 10.57 -14.54 16.29
N ILE A 61 10.58 -15.88 16.32
CA ILE A 61 10.39 -16.65 17.58
C ILE A 61 11.48 -16.30 18.58
N ILE A 62 12.74 -16.28 18.16
CA ILE A 62 13.87 -15.96 19.06
C ILE A 62 13.71 -14.55 19.62
N VAL A 63 13.40 -13.56 18.78
CA VAL A 63 13.20 -12.18 19.20
C VAL A 63 12.04 -12.07 20.20
N LEU A 64 10.89 -12.70 19.91
CA LEU A 64 9.76 -12.69 20.83
C LEU A 64 10.07 -13.41 22.15
N SER A 65 10.81 -14.52 22.11
CA SER A 65 11.24 -15.24 23.32
C SER A 65 12.17 -14.37 24.18
N ILE A 66 13.12 -13.67 23.55
CA ILE A 66 14.02 -12.75 24.26
C ILE A 66 13.21 -11.62 24.90
N ILE A 67 12.28 -11.00 24.15
CA ILE A 67 11.42 -9.94 24.68
C ILE A 67 10.61 -10.47 25.88
N SER A 68 10.02 -11.66 25.74
CA SER A 68 9.23 -12.28 26.82
C SER A 68 10.02 -12.59 28.08
N LEU A 69 11.33 -12.86 27.96
CA LEU A 69 12.22 -13.09 29.12
C LEU A 69 12.60 -11.80 29.86
N PHE A 70 12.71 -10.69 29.13
CA PHE A 70 13.14 -9.42 29.72
C PHE A 70 11.98 -8.50 30.13
N PHE A 71 10.80 -8.68 29.55
CA PHE A 71 9.64 -7.84 29.80
C PHE A 71 8.48 -8.69 30.34
N ASN A 72 8.16 -8.50 31.60
CA ASN A 72 6.98 -9.11 32.19
C ASN A 72 5.72 -8.41 31.67
N ALA A 73 4.72 -9.21 31.28
CA ALA A 73 3.39 -8.64 31.03
C ALA A 73 2.81 -8.09 32.32
N PRO A 74 2.25 -6.86 32.34
CA PRO A 74 1.55 -6.33 33.49
C PRO A 74 0.31 -7.23 33.74
N LEU A 75 0.37 -8.00 34.82
CA LEU A 75 -0.77 -8.78 35.29
C LEU A 75 -1.61 -7.90 36.21
N GLU A 76 -2.89 -7.81 35.93
CA GLU A 76 -3.88 -7.21 36.81
C GLU A 76 -4.30 -8.21 37.91
N GLU A 77 -5.03 -7.71 38.90
CA GLU A 77 -5.60 -8.55 39.98
C GLU A 77 -6.57 -9.60 39.42
N LEU A 78 -6.92 -10.60 40.23
CA LEU A 78 -7.90 -11.61 39.87
C LEU A 78 -9.21 -10.96 39.41
N ALA A 79 -9.77 -11.49 38.31
CA ALA A 79 -10.98 -10.96 37.71
C ALA A 79 -12.11 -10.79 38.71
N ASN A 80 -12.51 -9.55 38.96
CA ASN A 80 -13.63 -9.21 39.82
C ASN A 80 -14.74 -8.55 38.99
N PRO A 81 -15.91 -9.21 38.80
CA PRO A 81 -17.01 -8.65 38.01
C PRO A 81 -17.57 -7.33 38.58
N GLN A 82 -17.35 -7.07 39.87
CA GLN A 82 -17.85 -5.87 40.56
C GLN A 82 -16.88 -4.68 40.47
N ASN A 83 -15.64 -4.91 40.04
CA ASN A 83 -14.62 -3.89 39.94
C ASN A 83 -13.92 -3.98 38.58
N THR A 84 -14.48 -3.32 37.57
CA THR A 84 -13.87 -3.24 36.25
C THR A 84 -12.73 -2.22 36.24
N PRO A 85 -11.56 -2.56 35.68
CA PRO A 85 -10.46 -1.60 35.55
C PRO A 85 -10.90 -0.37 34.72
N ASN A 86 -10.46 0.81 35.14
CA ASN A 86 -10.74 2.07 34.44
C ASN A 86 -9.42 2.82 34.19
N PRO A 87 -8.96 2.90 32.95
CA PRO A 87 -9.61 2.47 31.70
C PRO A 87 -9.47 0.96 31.44
N ALA A 88 -10.53 0.32 30.94
CA ALA A 88 -10.47 -1.03 30.43
C ALA A 88 -9.76 -1.00 29.04
N LYS A 89 -8.44 -1.23 29.01
CA LYS A 89 -7.64 -1.24 27.80
C LYS A 89 -7.66 -2.63 27.15
N ALA A 90 -7.91 -2.66 25.86
CA ALA A 90 -7.70 -3.85 25.05
C ALA A 90 -6.20 -4.21 24.97
N PRO A 91 -5.82 -5.44 24.57
CA PRO A 91 -4.43 -5.76 24.24
C PRO A 91 -3.86 -4.76 23.22
N TRP A 92 -2.54 -4.51 23.31
CA TRP A 92 -1.86 -3.45 22.53
C TRP A 92 -2.17 -3.46 21.03
N TYR A 93 -2.36 -4.63 20.42
CA TYR A 93 -2.67 -4.78 18.99
C TYR A 93 -4.10 -4.37 18.64
N PHE A 94 -5.02 -4.32 19.60
CA PHE A 94 -6.40 -3.83 19.42
C PHE A 94 -6.60 -2.38 19.89
N LEU A 95 -5.60 -1.77 20.54
CA LEU A 95 -5.75 -0.41 21.06
C LEU A 95 -6.02 0.63 19.97
N GLY A 96 -5.44 0.44 18.78
CA GLY A 96 -5.76 1.30 17.63
C GLY A 96 -7.22 1.22 17.22
N LEU A 97 -7.81 0.03 17.24
CA LEU A 97 -9.25 -0.16 16.95
C LEU A 97 -10.12 0.40 18.08
N GLN A 98 -9.69 0.25 19.34
CA GLN A 98 -10.38 0.82 20.48
C GLN A 98 -10.40 2.36 20.43
N GLU A 99 -9.31 2.99 19.97
CA GLU A 99 -9.28 4.44 19.74
C GLU A 99 -10.25 4.86 18.62
N LEU A 100 -10.41 4.06 17.57
CA LEU A 100 -11.41 4.28 16.53
C LEU A 100 -12.84 4.17 17.08
N LEU A 101 -13.10 3.20 17.96
CA LEU A 101 -14.42 3.01 18.61
C LEU A 101 -14.80 4.16 19.51
N HIS A 102 -13.83 4.91 20.02
CA HIS A 102 -14.08 6.11 20.82
C HIS A 102 -14.55 7.29 19.96
N THR A 103 -14.09 7.38 18.70
CA THR A 103 -14.40 8.51 17.81
C THR A 103 -15.55 8.20 16.85
N PHE A 104 -15.69 6.98 16.38
CA PHE A 104 -16.69 6.57 15.40
C PHE A 104 -17.77 5.67 16.02
N PRO A 105 -18.99 5.62 15.46
CA PRO A 105 -20.00 4.67 15.86
C PRO A 105 -19.48 3.22 15.83
N PRO A 106 -19.89 2.35 16.78
CA PRO A 106 -19.35 0.99 16.89
C PRO A 106 -19.46 0.15 15.62
N VAL A 107 -20.54 0.30 14.85
CA VAL A 107 -20.73 -0.40 13.58
C VAL A 107 -19.67 0.06 12.54
N VAL A 108 -19.36 1.36 12.52
CA VAL A 108 -18.39 1.93 11.58
C VAL A 108 -16.97 1.48 11.96
N ALA A 109 -16.58 1.69 13.21
CA ALA A 109 -15.22 1.38 13.66
C ALA A 109 -14.95 -0.12 13.80
N GLY A 110 -15.92 -0.88 14.33
CA GLY A 110 -15.72 -2.30 14.64
C GLY A 110 -16.00 -3.25 13.46
N VAL A 111 -16.82 -2.85 12.48
CA VAL A 111 -17.21 -3.74 11.38
C VAL A 111 -16.80 -3.14 10.03
N LEU A 112 -17.26 -1.93 9.71
CA LEU A 112 -17.09 -1.36 8.37
C LEU A 112 -15.62 -1.08 8.04
N ILE A 113 -14.89 -0.41 8.93
CA ILE A 113 -13.48 -0.05 8.71
C ILE A 113 -12.60 -1.31 8.58
N PRO A 114 -12.64 -2.30 9.50
CA PRO A 114 -11.87 -3.53 9.35
C PRO A 114 -12.21 -4.30 8.07
N LEU A 115 -13.50 -4.40 7.71
CA LEU A 115 -13.92 -5.05 6.47
C LEU A 115 -13.36 -4.34 5.24
N LEU A 116 -13.44 -3.01 5.17
CA LEU A 116 -12.88 -2.22 4.07
C LEU A 116 -11.36 -2.35 3.98
N VAL A 117 -10.66 -2.43 5.11
CA VAL A 117 -9.21 -2.67 5.14
C VAL A 117 -8.88 -4.02 4.54
N VAL A 118 -9.59 -5.09 4.92
CA VAL A 118 -9.38 -6.44 4.36
C VAL A 118 -9.64 -6.44 2.86
N ILE A 119 -10.75 -5.85 2.40
CA ILE A 119 -11.09 -5.73 0.99
C ILE A 119 -10.00 -4.94 0.24
N ALA A 120 -9.54 -3.82 0.80
CA ALA A 120 -8.49 -3.01 0.21
C ALA A 120 -7.17 -3.80 0.08
N LEU A 121 -6.75 -4.54 1.10
CA LEU A 121 -5.55 -5.38 1.06
C LEU A 121 -5.63 -6.49 0.01
N ILE A 122 -6.83 -7.03 -0.25
CA ILE A 122 -7.05 -8.02 -1.30
C ILE A 122 -6.97 -7.38 -2.69
N ILE A 123 -7.54 -6.18 -2.87
CA ILE A 123 -7.71 -5.55 -4.19
C ILE A 123 -6.44 -4.77 -4.61
N ILE A 124 -5.75 -4.09 -3.68
CA ILE A 124 -4.59 -3.23 -3.97
C ILE A 124 -3.51 -3.91 -4.83
N PRO A 125 -3.12 -5.19 -4.61
CA PRO A 125 -2.12 -5.85 -5.44
C PRO A 125 -2.49 -5.98 -6.92
N TYR A 126 -3.80 -5.98 -7.24
CA TYR A 126 -4.30 -6.17 -8.62
C TYR A 126 -4.46 -4.87 -9.40
N PHE A 127 -4.22 -3.71 -8.81
CA PHE A 127 -4.26 -2.46 -9.56
C PHE A 127 -3.02 -2.29 -10.44
N ASP A 128 -3.21 -1.95 -11.71
CA ASP A 128 -2.13 -1.66 -12.68
C ASP A 128 -1.12 -0.62 -12.19
N ILE A 129 -1.55 0.29 -11.32
CA ILE A 129 -0.70 1.32 -10.69
C ILE A 129 0.43 0.69 -9.87
N ASN A 130 0.20 -0.47 -9.25
CA ASN A 130 1.22 -1.19 -8.48
C ASN A 130 2.20 -1.93 -9.39
N ILE A 131 1.73 -2.46 -10.51
CA ILE A 131 2.56 -3.18 -11.50
C ILE A 131 3.56 -2.23 -12.15
N THR A 132 3.11 -1.04 -12.55
CA THR A 132 3.95 -0.04 -13.22
C THR A 132 4.87 0.73 -12.28
N ARG A 133 4.64 0.70 -10.95
CA ARG A 133 5.36 1.49 -9.93
C ARG A 133 5.56 2.95 -10.30
N ALA A 134 4.66 3.50 -11.11
CA ALA A 134 4.73 4.89 -11.53
C ALA A 134 4.49 5.81 -10.33
N GLY A 135 5.37 6.80 -10.15
CA GLY A 135 5.20 7.82 -9.13
C GLY A 135 3.89 8.59 -9.31
N LEU A 136 3.33 9.07 -8.21
CA LEU A 136 2.02 9.74 -8.16
C LEU A 136 1.89 10.89 -9.19
N TRP A 137 2.98 11.58 -9.51
CA TRP A 137 3.02 12.79 -10.35
C TRP A 137 3.43 12.55 -11.80
N ASN A 138 3.67 11.29 -12.24
CA ASN A 138 4.27 11.01 -13.55
C ASN A 138 3.31 11.16 -14.74
N LYS A 139 2.05 10.72 -14.63
CA LYS A 139 1.13 10.68 -15.80
C LYS A 139 0.51 12.04 -16.13
N ASN A 140 -0.26 12.61 -15.22
CA ASN A 140 -0.99 13.87 -15.39
C ASN A 140 -1.01 14.67 -14.09
N PRO A 141 0.06 15.42 -13.74
CA PRO A 141 0.22 16.01 -12.43
C PRO A 141 -0.92 16.97 -12.03
N LYS A 142 -1.45 17.78 -12.95
CA LYS A 142 -2.57 18.69 -12.66
C LYS A 142 -3.87 17.95 -12.32
N LYS A 143 -4.22 16.94 -13.13
CA LYS A 143 -5.43 16.13 -12.90
C LYS A 143 -5.30 15.33 -11.60
N THR A 144 -4.13 14.74 -11.37
CA THR A 144 -3.84 13.99 -10.14
C THR A 144 -3.95 14.90 -8.91
N LEU A 145 -3.42 16.13 -8.97
CA LEU A 145 -3.52 17.09 -7.88
C LEU A 145 -4.99 17.38 -7.55
N ILE A 146 -5.82 17.70 -8.55
CA ILE A 146 -7.23 18.04 -8.34
C ILE A 146 -7.97 16.86 -7.71
N VAL A 147 -7.87 15.67 -8.30
CA VAL A 147 -8.57 14.48 -7.81
C VAL A 147 -8.09 14.09 -6.42
N PHE A 148 -6.78 14.01 -6.21
CA PHE A 148 -6.19 13.65 -4.93
C PHE A 148 -6.58 14.64 -3.83
N SER A 149 -6.47 15.95 -4.10
CA SER A 149 -6.85 16.98 -3.14
C SER A 149 -8.35 16.97 -2.82
N SER A 150 -9.22 16.75 -3.83
CA SER A 150 -10.66 16.65 -3.61
C SER A 150 -11.02 15.46 -2.71
N VAL A 151 -10.43 14.28 -2.96
CA VAL A 151 -10.66 13.08 -2.14
C VAL A 151 -10.19 13.30 -0.71
N ILE A 152 -8.96 13.82 -0.54
CA ILE A 152 -8.42 14.08 0.81
C ILE A 152 -9.24 15.15 1.51
N PHE A 153 -9.68 16.20 0.83
CA PHE A 153 -10.49 17.26 1.42
C PHE A 153 -11.82 16.72 1.97
N VAL A 154 -12.54 15.90 1.18
CA VAL A 154 -13.76 15.24 1.64
C VAL A 154 -13.48 14.35 2.85
N PHE A 155 -12.38 13.59 2.81
CA PHE A 155 -11.98 12.73 3.92
C PHE A 155 -11.67 13.54 5.21
N LEU A 156 -10.96 14.67 5.08
CA LEU A 156 -10.68 15.55 6.22
C LEU A 156 -11.95 16.17 6.81
N ILE A 157 -12.96 16.51 5.98
CA ILE A 157 -14.24 16.97 6.47
C ILE A 157 -14.92 15.87 7.31
N VAL A 158 -14.94 14.63 6.82
CA VAL A 158 -15.50 13.50 7.56
C VAL A 158 -14.79 13.31 8.89
N LEU A 159 -13.44 13.30 8.91
CA LEU A 159 -12.66 13.18 10.13
C LEU A 159 -12.92 14.32 11.12
N PHE A 160 -13.12 15.53 10.62
CA PHE A 160 -13.45 16.71 11.44
C PHE A 160 -14.85 16.60 12.05
N LEU A 161 -15.84 16.13 11.31
CA LEU A 161 -17.22 15.95 11.79
C LEU A 161 -17.33 14.88 12.90
N PHE A 162 -16.40 13.93 12.92
CA PHE A 162 -16.33 12.89 13.96
C PHE A 162 -15.31 13.20 15.07
N ASP A 163 -14.76 14.41 15.13
CA ASP A 163 -13.70 14.82 16.08
C ASP A 163 -12.50 13.87 16.13
N ALA A 164 -12.21 13.19 15.00
CA ALA A 164 -11.16 12.21 14.88
C ALA A 164 -9.78 12.86 14.71
N PHE A 165 -9.38 13.75 15.60
CA PHE A 165 -8.12 14.52 15.53
C PHE A 165 -6.89 13.62 15.53
N SER A 166 -6.94 12.47 16.18
CA SER A 166 -5.87 11.47 16.20
C SER A 166 -5.50 10.95 14.79
N ILE A 167 -6.45 10.97 13.85
CA ILE A 167 -6.26 10.57 12.45
C ILE A 167 -6.10 11.80 11.56
N LEU A 168 -6.84 12.87 11.85
CA LEU A 168 -6.86 14.09 11.04
C LEU A 168 -5.47 14.73 10.95
N ILE A 169 -4.79 14.90 12.08
CA ILE A 169 -3.47 15.55 12.13
C ILE A 169 -2.44 14.80 11.27
N PRO A 170 -2.21 13.47 11.45
CA PRO A 170 -1.30 12.74 10.59
C PRO A 170 -1.73 12.73 9.13
N THR A 171 -3.04 12.68 8.82
CA THR A 171 -3.53 12.73 7.45
C THR A 171 -3.16 14.04 6.76
N VAL A 172 -3.31 15.18 7.43
CA VAL A 172 -2.88 16.50 6.91
C VAL A 172 -1.38 16.51 6.66
N LEU A 173 -0.57 15.96 7.58
CA LEU A 173 0.88 15.89 7.43
C LEU A 173 1.26 15.03 6.19
N PHE A 174 0.64 13.86 6.04
CA PHE A 174 0.86 12.99 4.87
C PHE A 174 0.42 13.66 3.56
N TYR A 175 -0.69 14.39 3.57
CA TYR A 175 -1.13 15.15 2.41
C TYR A 175 -0.12 16.23 2.00
N ILE A 176 0.38 17.00 2.96
CA ILE A 176 1.41 18.02 2.72
C ILE A 176 2.67 17.37 2.12
N LEU A 177 3.14 16.26 2.71
CA LEU A 177 4.31 15.53 2.21
C LEU A 177 4.10 14.98 0.80
N ALA A 178 2.91 14.47 0.49
CA ALA A 178 2.58 13.91 -0.81
C ALA A 178 2.52 14.98 -1.91
N VAL A 179 2.06 16.19 -1.58
CA VAL A 179 1.92 17.31 -2.52
C VAL A 179 3.22 18.12 -2.67
N LEU A 180 4.12 18.03 -1.70
CA LEU A 180 5.40 18.74 -1.69
C LEU A 180 6.21 18.61 -2.99
N PRO A 181 6.37 17.41 -3.61
CA PRO A 181 7.11 17.26 -4.87
C PRO A 181 6.49 17.98 -6.06
N TYR A 182 5.19 18.25 -6.03
CA TYR A 182 4.52 19.01 -7.09
C TYR A 182 4.94 20.50 -7.09
N PHE A 183 5.08 21.09 -5.90
CA PHE A 183 5.44 22.51 -5.77
C PHE A 183 6.96 22.74 -5.78
N ILE A 184 7.73 21.83 -5.21
CA ILE A 184 9.19 22.00 -5.08
C ILE A 184 9.88 21.25 -6.22
N LYS A 185 10.29 22.00 -7.24
CA LYS A 185 11.05 21.48 -8.39
C LYS A 185 12.54 21.26 -8.12
N LYS A 186 13.04 21.63 -6.94
CA LYS A 186 14.46 21.44 -6.58
C LYS A 186 14.77 19.95 -6.39
N LYS A 187 15.84 19.48 -7.04
CA LYS A 187 16.35 18.10 -6.96
C LYS A 187 17.08 17.82 -5.62
N ASN A 188 16.35 17.79 -4.53
CA ASN A 188 16.87 17.24 -3.27
C ASN A 188 16.64 15.73 -3.24
N VAL A 189 17.58 14.96 -2.67
CA VAL A 189 17.50 13.50 -2.55
C VAL A 189 16.18 13.07 -1.90
N PHE A 190 15.77 13.74 -0.83
CA PHE A 190 14.53 13.49 -0.11
C PHE A 190 13.28 13.68 -0.98
N ILE A 191 13.18 14.85 -1.65
CA ILE A 191 12.02 15.15 -2.53
C ILE A 191 11.95 14.17 -3.69
N ASN A 192 13.09 13.77 -4.23
CA ASN A 192 13.16 12.83 -5.33
C ASN A 192 12.73 11.41 -4.90
N SER A 193 13.06 11.00 -3.67
CA SER A 193 12.61 9.74 -3.08
C SER A 193 11.09 9.72 -2.90
N ILE A 194 10.53 10.80 -2.34
CA ILE A 194 9.09 10.95 -2.13
C ILE A 194 8.32 11.02 -3.46
N ALA A 195 8.87 11.71 -4.46
CA ALA A 195 8.25 11.83 -5.78
C ALA A 195 8.13 10.49 -6.53
N ARG A 196 8.98 9.52 -6.22
CA ARG A 196 8.96 8.16 -6.79
C ARG A 196 7.91 7.25 -6.18
N LEU A 197 7.36 7.61 -5.02
CA LEU A 197 6.36 6.78 -4.35
C LEU A 197 5.08 6.71 -5.20
N SER A 198 4.60 5.50 -5.42
CA SER A 198 3.31 5.24 -6.06
C SER A 198 2.15 5.61 -5.12
N LEU A 199 0.94 5.77 -5.67
CA LEU A 199 -0.26 6.00 -4.87
C LEU A 199 -0.47 4.90 -3.82
N ALA A 200 -0.25 3.65 -4.20
CA ALA A 200 -0.37 2.52 -3.28
C ALA A 200 0.65 2.60 -2.14
N ALA A 201 1.90 2.98 -2.42
CA ALA A 201 2.91 3.17 -1.39
C ALA A 201 2.51 4.28 -0.42
N TRP A 202 1.93 5.39 -0.91
CA TRP A 202 1.40 6.46 -0.06
C TRP A 202 0.26 5.99 0.84
N ILE A 203 -0.71 5.26 0.29
CA ILE A 203 -1.85 4.72 1.04
C ILE A 203 -1.36 3.75 2.14
N MET A 204 -0.46 2.82 1.80
CA MET A 204 0.07 1.85 2.76
C MET A 204 0.91 2.51 3.85
N THR A 205 1.77 3.48 3.50
CA THR A 205 2.57 4.21 4.49
C THR A 205 1.68 5.01 5.43
N TRP A 206 0.67 5.69 4.90
CA TRP A 206 -0.32 6.40 5.71
C TRP A 206 -1.05 5.44 6.65
N PHE A 207 -1.57 4.32 6.13
CA PHE A 207 -2.31 3.33 6.91
C PHE A 207 -1.47 2.76 8.06
N VAL A 208 -0.25 2.31 7.78
CA VAL A 208 0.65 1.77 8.82
C VAL A 208 1.00 2.85 9.85
N SER A 209 1.33 4.07 9.40
CA SER A 209 1.70 5.16 10.31
C SER A 209 0.54 5.57 11.21
N VAL A 210 -0.67 5.71 10.66
CA VAL A 210 -1.86 6.04 11.46
C VAL A 210 -2.18 4.92 12.45
N THR A 211 -2.11 3.66 12.04
CA THR A 211 -2.31 2.50 12.94
C THR A 211 -1.34 2.54 14.11
N VAL A 212 -0.05 2.77 13.85
CA VAL A 212 0.97 2.88 14.90
C VAL A 212 0.70 4.07 15.83
N ILE A 213 0.33 5.23 15.28
CA ILE A 213 -0.02 6.42 16.07
C ILE A 213 -1.21 6.14 16.99
N LEU A 214 -2.27 5.50 16.48
CA LEU A 214 -3.44 5.15 17.28
C LEU A 214 -3.10 4.15 18.40
N ILE A 215 -2.24 3.17 18.15
CA ILE A 215 -1.75 2.23 19.17
C ILE A 215 -0.96 2.99 20.24
N ILE A 216 -0.06 3.88 19.87
CA ILE A 216 0.72 4.69 20.79
C ILE A 216 -0.19 5.58 21.65
N ILE A 217 -1.17 6.23 21.04
CA ILE A 217 -2.16 7.06 21.76
C ILE A 217 -2.93 6.21 22.76
N GLY A 218 -3.51 5.08 22.34
CA GLY A 218 -4.25 4.18 23.21
C GLY A 218 -3.41 3.62 24.36
N THR A 219 -2.12 3.33 24.11
CA THR A 219 -1.22 2.76 25.12
C THR A 219 -0.81 3.78 26.17
N TYR A 220 -0.34 4.95 25.73
CA TYR A 220 0.37 5.89 26.62
C TYR A 220 -0.45 7.13 26.99
N PHE A 221 -1.36 7.58 26.14
CA PHE A 221 -2.04 8.87 26.32
C PHE A 221 -3.50 8.75 26.74
N ARG A 222 -4.00 7.54 27.01
CA ARG A 222 -5.36 7.31 27.49
C ARG A 222 -5.37 6.83 28.94
N GLY A 223 -6.09 7.60 29.78
CA GLY A 223 -6.28 7.37 31.20
C GLY A 223 -7.75 7.04 31.56
N PRO A 224 -8.13 7.16 32.85
CA PRO A 224 -9.46 6.85 33.32
C PRO A 224 -10.57 7.54 32.50
N GLY A 225 -11.62 6.81 32.16
CA GLY A 225 -12.70 7.32 31.33
C GLY A 225 -12.27 7.65 29.89
N TRP A 226 -11.18 7.06 29.40
CA TRP A 226 -10.58 7.33 28.06
C TRP A 226 -10.16 8.80 27.86
N SER A 227 -9.93 9.52 28.96
CA SER A 227 -9.45 10.88 28.93
C SER A 227 -7.99 11.00 28.49
N TRP A 228 -7.60 12.16 27.96
CA TRP A 228 -6.21 12.44 27.66
C TRP A 228 -5.39 12.58 28.95
N VAL A 229 -4.34 11.79 29.08
CA VAL A 229 -3.41 11.84 30.20
C VAL A 229 -1.99 11.92 29.66
N TRP A 230 -1.16 12.75 30.28
CA TRP A 230 0.26 12.81 29.94
C TRP A 230 0.99 11.62 30.59
N PRO A 231 1.87 10.88 29.88
CA PRO A 231 2.40 9.60 30.37
C PRO A 231 3.43 9.68 31.49
N TRP A 232 3.73 10.87 32.02
CA TRP A 232 4.59 11.10 33.20
C TRP A 232 3.99 12.02 34.22
#